data_8b16ed2f7014872faa4f9eef21d707ac
#
_entry.id   8b16ed2f7014872faa4f9eef21d707ac
#
_cell.length_a   1.000
_cell.length_b   1.000
_cell.length_c   1.000
_cell.angle_alpha   90.00
_cell.angle_beta   90.00
_cell.angle_gamma   90.00
#
_symmetry.space_group_name_H-M   'P 1'
#
loop_
_entity.id
_entity.type
_entity.pdbx_description
1 polymer ?
#
loop_
_entity_poly.entity_id
_entity_poly.type
_entity_poly.pdbx_seq_one_letter_code
_entity_poly.pdbx_strand_id
1 'polypeptide(L)'
;MGDVELTVFKRENDFYKRMLAIAIPITLQNLITIGINMADTMMLGSLGEVALSASALANQFSFIFLVIHFGLAGGAGVLTGQFWGKGDKESISKTLSMMFKISAVFSFTFFILGQFFPAQIMRIYTPDPSVIAEGVKYLRILSFAFLVQGFSTIAIGILRTVGIVKLALCSTAISFFANIFLNWMFIFGNLGAPRLGAAGAAVGTLISRIIEFLIIAIYLVFIDKRIQVKIKDLFKHDKAIFTDYVKHGTPVLISDFILVIGLNMLSVIMGRMGSEMVAANSINTVLQQFCTVFLMGVANASGVIIGNTVGAKEYDKAQDYGKTFLALAVLIGCFSGLLIFSLKNVMIGFYDVAGRTKDIAYQLMNTTSIIVVFSAVGSTLTKGVLRAGGDTKFLMKADVLFLWLLAIPLGFIAGVVLNLPAGIVFFCLKIDEVIKALWCTKRLLVDKWIKNVTLA
;
A
#
# COMPACT_ATOMS: atom_id res chain seq x y z
N MET A 1 -12.74 -14.51 -32.82
CA MET A 1 -12.30 -13.59 -31.74
C MET A 1 -13.46 -13.09 -30.88
N GLY A 2 -14.65 -12.84 -31.43
CA GLY A 2 -15.79 -12.32 -30.67
C GLY A 2 -16.37 -13.23 -29.57
N ASP A 3 -16.36 -14.54 -29.73
CA ASP A 3 -16.97 -15.50 -28.79
C ASP A 3 -16.09 -15.74 -27.54
N VAL A 4 -14.79 -15.52 -27.64
CA VAL A 4 -13.85 -15.70 -26.51
C VAL A 4 -13.93 -14.50 -25.54
N GLU A 5 -14.19 -13.29 -26.04
CA GLU A 5 -14.28 -12.09 -25.19
C GLU A 5 -15.54 -12.11 -24.31
N LEU A 6 -16.67 -12.59 -24.81
CA LEU A 6 -17.92 -12.65 -24.03
C LEU A 6 -17.87 -13.73 -22.93
N THR A 7 -17.13 -14.82 -23.13
CA THR A 7 -17.01 -15.89 -22.13
C THR A 7 -16.16 -15.49 -20.92
N VAL A 8 -15.19 -14.56 -21.06
CA VAL A 8 -14.33 -14.09 -19.97
C VAL A 8 -15.14 -13.34 -18.90
N PHE A 9 -16.21 -12.64 -19.29
CA PHE A 9 -17.09 -11.93 -18.36
C PHE A 9 -18.32 -12.75 -17.93
N LYS A 10 -18.58 -13.88 -18.55
CA LYS A 10 -19.75 -14.73 -18.24
C LYS A 10 -19.46 -15.57 -17.00
N ARG A 11 -19.47 -14.91 -15.83
CA ARG A 11 -19.29 -15.53 -14.50
C ARG A 11 -20.62 -15.55 -13.76
N GLU A 12 -20.72 -16.46 -12.77
CA GLU A 12 -21.85 -16.48 -11.85
C GLU A 12 -22.03 -15.11 -11.19
N ASN A 13 -23.25 -14.66 -11.01
CA ASN A 13 -23.56 -13.39 -10.32
C ASN A 13 -22.90 -13.32 -8.93
N ASP A 14 -22.66 -14.47 -8.31
CA ASP A 14 -21.99 -14.59 -7.02
C ASP A 14 -20.52 -14.13 -7.06
N PHE A 15 -19.81 -14.38 -8.18
CA PHE A 15 -18.42 -13.90 -8.34
C PHE A 15 -18.34 -12.38 -8.23
N TYR A 16 -19.15 -11.65 -9.00
CA TYR A 16 -19.13 -10.18 -8.99
C TYR A 16 -19.60 -9.60 -7.67
N LYS A 17 -20.65 -10.19 -7.06
CA LYS A 17 -21.12 -9.80 -5.72
C LYS A 17 -20.01 -9.95 -4.69
N ARG A 18 -19.31 -11.09 -4.68
CA ARG A 18 -18.19 -11.36 -3.76
C ARG A 18 -17.03 -10.44 -4.01
N MET A 19 -16.67 -10.19 -5.27
CA MET A 19 -15.61 -9.24 -5.64
C MET A 19 -15.94 -7.83 -5.13
N LEU A 20 -17.13 -7.31 -5.40
CA LEU A 20 -17.54 -5.98 -4.97
C LEU A 20 -17.66 -5.87 -3.45
N ALA A 21 -18.15 -6.91 -2.78
CA ALA A 21 -18.23 -6.97 -1.31
C ALA A 21 -16.85 -6.88 -0.64
N ILE A 22 -15.77 -7.23 -1.34
CA ILE A 22 -14.40 -7.10 -0.87
C ILE A 22 -13.78 -5.78 -1.38
N ALA A 23 -13.94 -5.47 -2.67
CA ALA A 23 -13.30 -4.33 -3.30
C ALA A 23 -13.80 -2.98 -2.75
N ILE A 24 -15.13 -2.82 -2.58
CA ILE A 24 -15.71 -1.55 -2.12
C ILE A 24 -15.23 -1.16 -0.72
N PRO A 25 -15.29 -2.02 0.31
CA PRO A 25 -14.75 -1.66 1.63
C PRO A 25 -13.26 -1.30 1.61
N ILE A 26 -12.44 -2.00 0.81
CA ILE A 26 -11.00 -1.70 0.70
C ILE A 26 -10.78 -0.37 -0.01
N THR A 27 -11.54 -0.07 -1.06
CA THR A 27 -11.50 1.22 -1.75
C THR A 27 -11.87 2.37 -0.80
N LEU A 28 -12.97 2.22 -0.05
CA LEU A 28 -13.39 3.22 0.93
C LEU A 28 -12.34 3.40 2.03
N GLN A 29 -11.71 2.31 2.51
CA GLN A 29 -10.63 2.38 3.48
C GLN A 29 -9.43 3.18 2.95
N ASN A 30 -9.05 2.97 1.68
CA ASN A 30 -7.97 3.73 1.06
C ASN A 30 -8.32 5.22 0.90
N LEU A 31 -9.55 5.55 0.52
CA LEU A 31 -10.03 6.94 0.48
C LEU A 31 -9.97 7.62 1.85
N ILE A 32 -10.42 6.92 2.89
CA ILE A 32 -10.34 7.42 4.28
C ILE A 32 -8.87 7.67 4.66
N THR A 33 -7.96 6.77 4.32
CA THR A 33 -6.52 6.94 4.60
C THR A 33 -5.94 8.17 3.90
N ILE A 34 -6.32 8.42 2.65
CA ILE A 34 -5.94 9.66 1.94
C ILE A 34 -6.49 10.88 2.69
N GLY A 35 -7.75 10.82 3.13
CA GLY A 35 -8.40 11.88 3.90
C GLY A 35 -7.69 12.18 5.22
N ILE A 36 -7.20 11.16 5.95
CA ILE A 36 -6.40 11.33 7.18
C ILE A 36 -5.16 12.17 6.87
N ASN A 37 -4.38 11.76 5.87
CA ASN A 37 -3.14 12.44 5.52
C ASN A 37 -3.37 13.90 5.09
N MET A 38 -4.47 14.16 4.38
CA MET A 38 -4.84 15.53 4.01
C MET A 38 -5.23 16.36 5.22
N ALA A 39 -6.06 15.85 6.11
CA ALA A 39 -6.49 16.55 7.32
C ALA A 39 -5.31 16.87 8.23
N ASP A 40 -4.40 15.92 8.48
CA ASP A 40 -3.19 16.11 9.25
C ASP A 40 -2.30 17.20 8.64
N THR A 41 -2.09 17.16 7.32
CA THR A 41 -1.29 18.15 6.59
C THR A 41 -1.89 19.56 6.69
N MET A 42 -3.22 19.69 6.55
CA MET A 42 -3.91 20.98 6.66
C MET A 42 -3.82 21.55 8.08
N MET A 43 -4.06 20.71 9.10
CA MET A 43 -3.97 21.16 10.50
C MET A 43 -2.56 21.55 10.90
N LEU A 44 -1.55 20.76 10.52
CA LEU A 44 -0.14 21.06 10.80
C LEU A 44 0.37 22.25 9.99
N GLY A 45 -0.09 22.41 8.76
CA GLY A 45 0.24 23.57 7.92
C GLY A 45 -0.21 24.91 8.54
N SER A 46 -1.33 24.92 9.29
CA SER A 46 -1.81 26.11 9.99
C SER A 46 -0.91 26.54 11.16
N LEU A 47 0.00 25.67 11.63
CA LEU A 47 1.00 25.98 12.67
C LEU A 47 2.28 26.61 12.11
N GLY A 48 2.45 26.61 10.78
CA GLY A 48 3.61 27.14 10.08
C GLY A 48 4.56 26.07 9.53
N GLU A 49 5.57 26.52 8.79
CA GLU A 49 6.45 25.67 7.98
C GLU A 49 7.29 24.70 8.81
N VAL A 50 7.76 25.12 9.98
CA VAL A 50 8.61 24.28 10.85
C VAL A 50 7.82 23.04 11.35
N ALA A 51 6.59 23.24 11.82
CA ALA A 51 5.74 22.14 12.31
C ALA A 51 5.36 21.15 11.19
N LEU A 52 5.00 21.71 10.02
CA LEU A 52 4.66 20.93 8.84
C LEU A 52 5.87 20.11 8.36
N SER A 53 7.04 20.73 8.24
CA SER A 53 8.27 20.05 7.80
C SER A 53 8.71 18.97 8.80
N ALA A 54 8.67 19.27 10.09
CA ALA A 54 9.03 18.32 11.14
C ALA A 54 8.18 17.07 11.12
N SER A 55 6.84 17.23 11.01
CA SER A 55 5.91 16.11 10.93
C SER A 55 6.08 15.32 9.62
N ALA A 56 6.25 16.00 8.48
CA ALA A 56 6.46 15.35 7.20
C ALA A 56 7.71 14.46 7.19
N LEU A 57 8.83 14.95 7.74
CA LEU A 57 10.08 14.19 7.84
C LEU A 57 9.98 13.03 8.83
N ALA A 58 9.32 13.22 9.98
CA ALA A 58 9.06 12.13 10.93
C ALA A 58 8.16 11.04 10.32
N ASN A 59 7.20 11.43 9.48
CA ASN A 59 6.34 10.50 8.77
C ASN A 59 7.09 9.69 7.69
N GLN A 60 8.22 10.15 7.15
CA GLN A 60 9.07 9.33 6.27
C GLN A 60 9.65 8.11 7.03
N PHE A 61 10.06 8.30 8.28
CA PHE A 61 10.49 7.18 9.11
C PHE A 61 9.34 6.19 9.39
N SER A 62 8.14 6.73 9.69
CA SER A 62 6.92 5.92 9.88
C SER A 62 6.52 5.16 8.63
N PHE A 63 6.77 5.74 7.45
CA PHE A 63 6.47 5.08 6.18
C PHE A 63 7.33 3.82 5.96
N ILE A 64 8.60 3.84 6.36
CA ILE A 64 9.46 2.65 6.32
C ILE A 64 8.87 1.53 7.20
N PHE A 65 8.42 1.88 8.42
CA PHE A 65 7.73 0.95 9.30
C PHE A 65 6.50 0.32 8.64
N LEU A 66 5.66 1.14 8.00
CA LEU A 66 4.45 0.66 7.32
C LEU A 66 4.76 -0.28 6.15
N VAL A 67 5.77 0.05 5.34
CA VAL A 67 6.17 -0.78 4.21
C VAL A 67 6.60 -2.17 4.66
N ILE A 68 7.39 -2.26 5.73
CA ILE A 68 7.79 -3.55 6.31
C ILE A 68 6.55 -4.35 6.73
N HIS A 69 5.60 -3.73 7.43
CA HIS A 69 4.39 -4.41 7.92
C HIS A 69 3.43 -4.78 6.79
N PHE A 70 3.30 -3.96 5.75
CA PHE A 70 2.54 -4.33 4.55
C PHE A 70 3.17 -5.51 3.79
N GLY A 71 4.50 -5.55 3.67
CA GLY A 71 5.21 -6.67 3.09
C GLY A 71 5.04 -7.96 3.91
N LEU A 72 5.13 -7.86 5.25
CA LEU A 72 4.87 -8.98 6.17
C LEU A 72 3.43 -9.49 6.02
N ALA A 73 2.44 -8.59 6.05
CA ALA A 73 1.03 -8.92 5.88
C ALA A 73 0.72 -9.49 4.48
N GLY A 74 1.34 -8.93 3.44
CA GLY A 74 1.21 -9.41 2.06
C GLY A 74 1.75 -10.83 1.88
N GLY A 75 2.93 -11.10 2.46
CA GLY A 75 3.51 -12.44 2.47
C GLY A 75 2.67 -13.47 3.25
N ALA A 76 2.17 -13.08 4.43
CA ALA A 76 1.25 -13.90 5.21
C ALA A 76 -0.07 -14.14 4.47
N GLY A 77 -0.53 -13.14 3.70
CA GLY A 77 -1.75 -13.22 2.90
C GLY A 77 -1.73 -14.31 1.84
N VAL A 78 -0.56 -14.61 1.27
CA VAL A 78 -0.40 -15.73 0.32
C VAL A 78 -0.74 -17.06 0.99
N LEU A 79 -0.18 -17.30 2.19
CA LEU A 79 -0.43 -18.55 2.94
C LEU A 79 -1.86 -18.61 3.47
N THR A 80 -2.29 -17.56 4.16
CA THR A 80 -3.61 -17.54 4.84
C THR A 80 -4.77 -17.56 3.86
N GLY A 81 -4.63 -16.97 2.66
CA GLY A 81 -5.63 -17.06 1.60
C GLY A 81 -5.82 -18.49 1.11
N GLN A 82 -4.72 -19.23 0.90
CA GLN A 82 -4.78 -20.64 0.50
C GLN A 82 -5.20 -21.56 1.65
N PHE A 83 -4.75 -21.33 2.90
CA PHE A 83 -5.25 -22.06 4.07
C PHE A 83 -6.76 -21.89 4.25
N TRP A 84 -7.27 -20.66 4.03
CA TRP A 84 -8.70 -20.41 4.11
C TRP A 84 -9.49 -21.19 3.05
N GLY A 85 -9.00 -21.23 1.81
CA GLY A 85 -9.58 -22.05 0.74
C GLY A 85 -9.59 -23.55 1.04
N LYS A 86 -8.54 -24.05 1.71
CA LYS A 86 -8.42 -25.45 2.17
C LYS A 86 -9.33 -25.74 3.39
N GLY A 87 -9.85 -24.72 4.05
CA GLY A 87 -10.61 -24.85 5.30
C GLY A 87 -9.75 -25.03 6.56
N ASP A 88 -8.44 -24.82 6.46
CA ASP A 88 -7.46 -25.01 7.54
C ASP A 88 -7.34 -23.76 8.43
N LYS A 89 -8.29 -23.62 9.34
CA LYS A 89 -8.34 -22.48 10.27
C LYS A 89 -7.18 -22.50 11.29
N GLU A 90 -6.70 -23.69 11.65
CA GLU A 90 -5.61 -23.85 12.62
C GLU A 90 -4.31 -23.23 12.06
N SER A 91 -3.96 -23.53 10.82
CA SER A 91 -2.79 -22.95 10.16
C SER A 91 -2.90 -21.44 9.99
N ILE A 92 -4.11 -20.88 9.78
CA ILE A 92 -4.32 -19.43 9.77
C ILE A 92 -4.03 -18.82 11.15
N SER A 93 -4.54 -19.42 12.23
CA SER A 93 -4.29 -18.96 13.60
C SER A 93 -2.80 -19.02 13.95
N LYS A 94 -2.12 -20.10 13.57
CA LYS A 94 -0.66 -20.25 13.76
C LYS A 94 0.13 -19.20 12.94
N THR A 95 -0.29 -18.94 11.70
CA THR A 95 0.33 -17.91 10.86
C THR A 95 0.16 -16.52 11.47
N LEU A 96 -1.03 -16.18 11.97
CA LEU A 96 -1.29 -14.92 12.66
C LEU A 96 -0.39 -14.77 13.90
N SER A 97 -0.30 -15.83 14.72
CA SER A 97 0.55 -15.85 15.91
C SER A 97 2.03 -15.64 15.59
N MET A 98 2.52 -16.30 14.55
CA MET A 98 3.90 -16.14 14.07
C MET A 98 4.13 -14.70 13.59
N MET A 99 3.22 -14.15 12.80
CA MET A 99 3.31 -12.80 12.29
C MET A 99 3.29 -11.75 13.40
N PHE A 100 2.50 -11.96 14.46
CA PHE A 100 2.51 -11.07 15.61
C PHE A 100 3.87 -11.05 16.32
N LYS A 101 4.56 -12.19 16.45
CA LYS A 101 5.91 -12.23 17.02
C LYS A 101 6.92 -11.47 16.17
N ILE A 102 6.88 -11.68 14.84
CA ILE A 102 7.78 -10.97 13.92
C ILE A 102 7.45 -9.47 13.94
N SER A 103 6.17 -9.10 13.90
CA SER A 103 5.73 -7.72 14.01
C SER A 103 6.18 -7.07 15.32
N ALA A 104 6.10 -7.80 16.45
CA ALA A 104 6.56 -7.29 17.76
C ALA A 104 8.05 -6.93 17.73
N VAL A 105 8.89 -7.74 17.09
CA VAL A 105 10.33 -7.44 16.96
C VAL A 105 10.55 -6.14 16.18
N PHE A 106 9.93 -5.99 15.01
CA PHE A 106 10.05 -4.76 14.23
C PHE A 106 9.43 -3.56 14.95
N SER A 107 8.24 -3.70 15.54
CA SER A 107 7.57 -2.63 16.28
C SER A 107 8.41 -2.15 17.45
N PHE A 108 9.00 -3.06 18.21
CA PHE A 108 9.88 -2.73 19.33
C PHE A 108 11.20 -2.08 18.86
N THR A 109 11.77 -2.55 17.75
CA THR A 109 12.95 -1.93 17.15
C THR A 109 12.68 -0.47 16.75
N PHE A 110 11.57 -0.22 16.04
CA PHE A 110 11.20 1.14 15.64
C PHE A 110 10.83 2.03 16.83
N PHE A 111 10.21 1.46 17.86
CA PHE A 111 9.98 2.15 19.13
C PHE A 111 11.29 2.58 19.79
N ILE A 112 12.27 1.67 19.93
CA ILE A 112 13.60 2.00 20.50
C ILE A 112 14.29 3.08 19.67
N LEU A 113 14.31 2.95 18.35
CA LEU A 113 14.91 3.93 17.46
C LEU A 113 14.26 5.32 17.62
N GLY A 114 12.92 5.37 17.68
CA GLY A 114 12.17 6.62 17.88
C GLY A 114 12.34 7.25 19.27
N GLN A 115 12.58 6.45 20.31
CA GLN A 115 12.79 6.95 21.67
C GLN A 115 14.23 7.42 21.94
N PHE A 116 15.21 6.60 21.56
CA PHE A 116 16.61 6.84 21.93
C PHE A 116 17.40 7.60 20.86
N PHE A 117 17.01 7.50 19.59
CA PHE A 117 17.73 8.08 18.46
C PHE A 117 16.92 9.06 17.60
N PRO A 118 15.89 9.78 18.13
CA PRO A 118 15.04 10.61 17.28
C PRO A 118 15.79 11.78 16.65
N ALA A 119 16.76 12.38 17.35
CA ALA A 119 17.56 13.46 16.80
C ALA A 119 18.47 12.99 15.65
N GLN A 120 19.07 11.82 15.76
CA GLN A 120 19.88 11.20 14.70
C GLN A 120 19.03 10.89 13.47
N ILE A 121 17.83 10.35 13.68
CA ILE A 121 16.88 10.08 12.59
C ILE A 121 16.51 11.39 11.88
N MET A 122 16.17 12.45 12.60
CA MET A 122 15.81 13.72 12.00
C MET A 122 16.98 14.36 11.25
N ARG A 123 18.22 14.25 11.77
CA ARG A 123 19.44 14.74 11.10
C ARG A 123 19.75 14.07 9.77
N ILE A 124 19.28 12.85 9.53
CA ILE A 124 19.40 12.20 8.22
C ILE A 124 18.61 12.98 7.16
N TYR A 125 17.49 13.60 7.54
CA TYR A 125 16.57 14.25 6.61
C TYR A 125 16.83 15.76 6.47
N THR A 126 17.27 16.45 7.54
CA THR A 126 17.45 17.92 7.53
C THR A 126 18.56 18.36 8.46
N PRO A 127 19.33 19.42 8.09
CA PRO A 127 20.28 20.07 8.97
C PRO A 127 19.64 21.15 9.86
N ASP A 128 18.38 21.55 9.64
CA ASP A 128 17.71 22.65 10.34
C ASP A 128 17.44 22.31 11.81
N PRO A 129 18.06 23.01 12.79
CA PRO A 129 17.90 22.72 14.21
C PRO A 129 16.45 22.89 14.71
N SER A 130 15.68 23.82 14.13
CA SER A 130 14.31 24.11 14.56
C SER A 130 13.37 22.96 14.15
N VAL A 131 13.52 22.45 12.92
CA VAL A 131 12.78 21.32 12.40
C VAL A 131 13.16 20.03 13.15
N ILE A 132 14.46 19.86 13.47
CA ILE A 132 14.93 18.71 14.26
C ILE A 132 14.30 18.73 15.66
N ALA A 133 14.28 19.88 16.34
CA ALA A 133 13.74 19.99 17.70
C ALA A 133 12.26 19.64 17.77
N GLU A 134 11.45 20.15 16.84
CA GLU A 134 10.02 19.80 16.74
C GLU A 134 9.81 18.33 16.29
N GLY A 135 10.59 17.85 15.33
CA GLY A 135 10.53 16.47 14.86
C GLY A 135 10.89 15.44 15.93
N VAL A 136 11.83 15.75 16.83
CA VAL A 136 12.18 14.92 17.98
C VAL A 136 10.99 14.76 18.93
N LYS A 137 10.29 15.84 19.27
CA LYS A 137 9.10 15.79 20.13
C LYS A 137 8.01 14.95 19.48
N TYR A 138 7.74 15.19 18.20
CA TYR A 138 6.76 14.46 17.41
C TYR A 138 7.08 12.97 17.33
N LEU A 139 8.31 12.60 16.97
CA LEU A 139 8.73 11.21 16.75
C LEU A 139 8.74 10.39 18.05
N ARG A 140 9.13 11.00 19.18
CA ARG A 140 9.08 10.34 20.49
C ARG A 140 7.66 9.90 20.86
N ILE A 141 6.67 10.75 20.64
CA ILE A 141 5.28 10.41 20.93
C ILE A 141 4.77 9.38 19.92
N LEU A 142 5.03 9.60 18.62
CA LEU A 142 4.59 8.72 17.56
C LEU A 142 5.16 7.32 17.65
N SER A 143 6.37 7.15 18.20
CA SER A 143 7.01 5.84 18.33
C SER A 143 6.24 4.86 19.22
N PHE A 144 5.45 5.33 20.18
CA PHE A 144 4.52 4.48 20.94
C PHE A 144 3.42 3.89 20.05
N ALA A 145 3.00 4.61 18.99
CA ALA A 145 2.01 4.08 18.06
C ALA A 145 2.53 2.86 17.30
N PHE A 146 3.83 2.75 17.03
CA PHE A 146 4.41 1.59 16.35
C PHE A 146 4.16 0.27 17.12
N LEU A 147 4.11 0.31 18.46
CA LEU A 147 3.88 -0.89 19.28
C LEU A 147 2.53 -1.55 19.01
N VAL A 148 1.51 -0.77 18.64
CA VAL A 148 0.15 -1.28 18.36
C VAL A 148 -0.18 -1.34 16.87
N GLN A 149 0.34 -0.42 16.08
CA GLN A 149 0.03 -0.29 14.66
C GLN A 149 0.50 -1.50 13.84
N GLY A 150 1.66 -2.08 14.18
CA GLY A 150 2.17 -3.28 13.52
C GLY A 150 1.20 -4.46 13.64
N PHE A 151 0.67 -4.71 14.83
CA PHE A 151 -0.32 -5.75 15.08
C PHE A 151 -1.61 -5.51 14.30
N SER A 152 -2.12 -4.27 14.29
CA SER A 152 -3.32 -3.89 13.53
C SER A 152 -3.15 -4.14 12.04
N THR A 153 -2.01 -3.75 11.48
CA THR A 153 -1.72 -3.92 10.05
C THR A 153 -1.67 -5.40 9.65
N ILE A 154 -1.00 -6.23 10.43
CA ILE A 154 -0.93 -7.69 10.22
C ILE A 154 -2.32 -8.33 10.35
N ALA A 155 -3.05 -8.00 11.42
CA ALA A 155 -4.37 -8.55 11.66
C ALA A 155 -5.35 -8.20 10.51
N ILE A 156 -5.40 -6.94 10.10
CA ILE A 156 -6.22 -6.48 8.96
C ILE A 156 -5.84 -7.24 7.68
N GLY A 157 -4.54 -7.41 7.40
CA GLY A 157 -4.07 -8.14 6.24
C GLY A 157 -4.57 -9.57 6.19
N ILE A 158 -4.48 -10.30 7.31
CA ILE A 158 -4.93 -11.69 7.41
C ILE A 158 -6.46 -11.78 7.43
N LEU A 159 -7.16 -10.90 8.16
CA LEU A 159 -8.63 -10.86 8.16
C LEU A 159 -9.23 -10.62 6.77
N ARG A 160 -8.56 -9.85 5.92
CA ARG A 160 -8.98 -9.67 4.52
C ARG A 160 -8.99 -10.98 3.75
N THR A 161 -8.00 -11.87 3.94
CA THR A 161 -7.90 -13.14 3.21
C THR A 161 -9.03 -14.11 3.56
N VAL A 162 -9.60 -13.99 4.75
CA VAL A 162 -10.79 -14.74 5.18
C VAL A 162 -12.10 -14.01 4.92
N GLY A 163 -12.07 -12.92 4.15
CA GLY A 163 -13.25 -12.15 3.75
C GLY A 163 -13.83 -11.21 4.81
N ILE A 164 -13.08 -10.91 5.89
CA ILE A 164 -13.51 -9.97 6.95
C ILE A 164 -12.94 -8.58 6.61
N VAL A 165 -13.55 -7.91 5.62
CA VAL A 165 -13.10 -6.59 5.14
C VAL A 165 -13.86 -5.43 5.79
N LYS A 166 -15.10 -5.65 6.25
CA LYS A 166 -15.92 -4.60 6.87
C LYS A 166 -15.34 -4.12 8.19
N LEU A 167 -14.73 -5.02 8.98
CA LEU A 167 -14.10 -4.66 10.24
C LEU A 167 -12.94 -3.68 10.00
N ALA A 168 -12.11 -3.95 8.99
CA ALA A 168 -11.00 -3.08 8.62
C ALA A 168 -11.50 -1.67 8.22
N LEU A 169 -12.57 -1.60 7.43
CA LEU A 169 -13.20 -0.33 7.06
C LEU A 169 -13.73 0.41 8.30
N CYS A 170 -14.50 -0.27 9.16
CA CYS A 170 -15.09 0.34 10.35
C CYS A 170 -14.01 0.82 11.33
N SER A 171 -12.99 0.00 11.61
CA SER A 171 -11.91 0.38 12.52
C SER A 171 -11.11 1.58 12.00
N THR A 172 -10.80 1.61 10.70
CA THR A 172 -10.12 2.74 10.09
C THR A 172 -11.00 4.00 10.06
N ALA A 173 -12.31 3.88 9.80
CA ALA A 173 -13.23 5.02 9.82
C ALA A 173 -13.35 5.62 11.25
N ILE A 174 -13.50 4.78 12.27
CA ILE A 174 -13.57 5.25 13.66
C ILE A 174 -12.24 5.92 14.06
N SER A 175 -11.11 5.31 13.71
CA SER A 175 -9.78 5.87 13.93
C SER A 175 -9.59 7.22 13.23
N PHE A 176 -10.13 7.39 12.02
CA PHE A 176 -10.11 8.63 11.26
C PHE A 176 -10.83 9.78 11.97
N PHE A 177 -12.08 9.56 12.34
CA PHE A 177 -12.85 10.59 13.04
C PHE A 177 -12.24 10.91 14.41
N ALA A 178 -11.77 9.90 15.13
CA ALA A 178 -11.04 10.10 16.38
C ALA A 178 -9.76 10.92 16.17
N ASN A 179 -8.98 10.64 15.12
CA ASN A 179 -7.75 11.36 14.80
C ASN A 179 -8.02 12.84 14.51
N ILE A 180 -9.00 13.16 13.64
CA ILE A 180 -9.37 14.56 13.36
C ILE A 180 -9.80 15.29 14.63
N PHE A 181 -10.66 14.66 15.43
CA PHE A 181 -11.16 15.27 16.68
C PHE A 181 -10.03 15.50 17.68
N LEU A 182 -9.16 14.51 17.89
CA LEU A 182 -8.04 14.59 18.81
C LEU A 182 -6.98 15.58 18.33
N ASN A 183 -6.71 15.62 17.03
CA ASN A 183 -5.82 16.64 16.44
C ASN A 183 -6.37 18.05 16.68
N TRP A 184 -7.65 18.28 16.40
CA TRP A 184 -8.30 19.56 16.69
C TRP A 184 -8.21 19.93 18.18
N MET A 185 -8.33 18.96 19.06
CA MET A 185 -8.25 19.16 20.50
C MET A 185 -6.82 19.48 20.97
N PHE A 186 -5.82 18.65 20.59
CA PHE A 186 -4.45 18.77 21.12
C PHE A 186 -3.55 19.72 20.33
N ILE A 187 -3.77 19.92 19.03
CA ILE A 187 -3.01 20.89 18.24
C ILE A 187 -3.35 22.31 18.71
N PHE A 188 -4.65 22.59 18.81
CA PHE A 188 -5.14 23.96 19.07
C PHE A 188 -5.44 24.26 20.55
N GLY A 189 -5.53 23.23 21.41
CA GLY A 189 -5.84 23.40 22.84
C GLY A 189 -7.33 23.61 23.12
N ASN A 190 -8.19 23.02 22.30
CA ASN A 190 -9.64 23.14 22.47
C ASN A 190 -10.17 22.26 23.61
N LEU A 191 -11.34 22.56 24.13
CA LEU A 191 -12.01 21.83 25.24
C LEU A 191 -11.18 21.77 26.54
N GLY A 192 -10.27 22.72 26.76
CA GLY A 192 -9.41 22.73 27.94
C GLY A 192 -8.18 21.82 27.86
N ALA A 193 -7.94 21.19 26.72
CA ALA A 193 -6.75 20.40 26.48
C ALA A 193 -5.49 21.31 26.35
N PRO A 194 -4.29 20.82 26.70
CA PRO A 194 -3.07 21.59 26.49
C PRO A 194 -2.81 21.80 25.00
N ARG A 195 -2.44 23.02 24.61
CA ARG A 195 -2.03 23.34 23.24
C ARG A 195 -0.62 22.81 22.99
N LEU A 196 -0.50 21.68 22.31
CA LEU A 196 0.74 20.95 22.07
C LEU A 196 1.36 21.21 20.69
N GLY A 197 0.65 21.91 19.78
CA GLY A 197 1.12 22.13 18.42
C GLY A 197 1.38 20.82 17.65
N ALA A 198 2.55 20.69 17.02
CA ALA A 198 2.88 19.47 16.24
C ALA A 198 2.91 18.20 17.13
N ALA A 199 3.38 18.28 18.37
CA ALA A 199 3.33 17.17 19.31
C ALA A 199 1.89 16.72 19.59
N GLY A 200 0.90 17.63 19.55
CA GLY A 200 -0.52 17.34 19.66
C GLY A 200 -1.05 16.44 18.55
N ALA A 201 -0.58 16.63 17.31
CA ALA A 201 -0.90 15.75 16.20
C ALA A 201 -0.34 14.32 16.42
N ALA A 202 0.86 14.19 16.97
CA ALA A 202 1.42 12.89 17.32
C ALA A 202 0.61 12.19 18.43
N VAL A 203 0.12 12.92 19.43
CA VAL A 203 -0.79 12.40 20.47
C VAL A 203 -2.11 11.95 19.86
N GLY A 204 -2.73 12.74 19.00
CA GLY A 204 -3.96 12.38 18.30
C GLY A 204 -3.78 11.12 17.45
N THR A 205 -2.67 11.01 16.74
CA THR A 205 -2.32 9.82 15.96
C THR A 205 -2.11 8.60 16.88
N LEU A 206 -1.38 8.74 17.97
CA LEU A 206 -1.15 7.64 18.93
C LEU A 206 -2.48 7.09 19.46
N ILE A 207 -3.34 7.96 19.97
CA ILE A 207 -4.63 7.56 20.55
C ILE A 207 -5.52 6.90 19.51
N SER A 208 -5.58 7.46 18.30
CA SER A 208 -6.38 6.88 17.20
C SER A 208 -5.87 5.48 16.78
N ARG A 209 -4.55 5.24 16.78
CA ARG A 209 -3.97 3.91 16.54
C ARG A 209 -4.24 2.92 17.68
N ILE A 210 -4.27 3.40 18.91
CA ILE A 210 -4.70 2.57 20.05
C ILE A 210 -6.18 2.17 19.91
N ILE A 211 -7.05 3.10 19.52
CA ILE A 211 -8.47 2.81 19.28
C ILE A 211 -8.61 1.77 18.16
N GLU A 212 -7.91 1.94 17.04
CA GLU A 212 -7.92 0.96 15.93
C GLU A 212 -7.48 -0.43 16.41
N PHE A 213 -6.38 -0.48 17.15
CA PHE A 213 -5.86 -1.73 17.72
C PHE A 213 -6.86 -2.40 18.67
N LEU A 214 -7.48 -1.65 19.57
CA LEU A 214 -8.45 -2.18 20.52
C LEU A 214 -9.68 -2.75 19.81
N ILE A 215 -10.20 -2.08 18.78
CA ILE A 215 -11.34 -2.59 17.98
C ILE A 215 -10.97 -3.94 17.37
N ILE A 216 -9.78 -4.04 16.76
CA ILE A 216 -9.31 -5.27 16.12
C ILE A 216 -9.03 -6.37 17.14
N ALA A 217 -8.40 -6.04 18.26
CA ALA A 217 -8.08 -7.00 19.33
C ALA A 217 -9.36 -7.56 19.99
N ILE A 218 -10.31 -6.69 20.34
CA ILE A 218 -11.62 -7.10 20.88
C ILE A 218 -12.34 -8.02 19.89
N TYR A 219 -12.34 -7.66 18.60
CA TYR A 219 -12.94 -8.52 17.59
C TYR A 219 -12.29 -9.89 17.53
N LEU A 220 -10.95 -9.97 17.44
CA LEU A 220 -10.21 -11.23 17.33
C LEU A 220 -10.40 -12.14 18.53
N VAL A 221 -10.44 -11.55 19.74
CA VAL A 221 -10.48 -12.33 21.00
C VAL A 221 -11.91 -12.75 21.36
N PHE A 222 -12.90 -11.86 21.18
CA PHE A 222 -14.25 -12.07 21.73
C PHE A 222 -15.34 -12.31 20.68
N ILE A 223 -15.15 -11.84 19.43
CA ILE A 223 -16.22 -11.85 18.43
C ILE A 223 -15.92 -12.83 17.30
N ASP A 224 -14.64 -13.04 16.96
CA ASP A 224 -14.28 -13.84 15.80
C ASP A 224 -14.62 -15.33 15.96
N LYS A 225 -15.47 -15.80 15.03
CA LYS A 225 -15.86 -17.21 14.92
C LYS A 225 -15.22 -17.90 13.70
N ARG A 226 -14.50 -17.15 12.88
CA ARG A 226 -13.94 -17.69 11.63
C ARG A 226 -12.55 -18.27 11.83
N ILE A 227 -11.64 -17.52 12.43
CA ILE A 227 -10.25 -17.97 12.69
C ILE A 227 -10.17 -18.63 14.07
N GLN A 228 -10.94 -18.13 15.05
CA GLN A 228 -10.97 -18.62 16.44
C GLN A 228 -9.60 -18.59 17.12
N VAL A 229 -8.95 -17.43 17.05
CA VAL A 229 -7.63 -17.22 17.66
C VAL A 229 -7.70 -17.45 19.15
N LYS A 230 -6.91 -18.39 19.66
CA LYS A 230 -6.77 -18.61 21.10
C LYS A 230 -5.52 -17.89 21.60
N ILE A 231 -5.63 -17.11 22.66
CA ILE A 231 -4.48 -16.38 23.24
C ILE A 231 -3.32 -17.34 23.57
N LYS A 232 -3.62 -18.58 23.98
CA LYS A 232 -2.63 -19.62 24.22
C LYS A 232 -1.81 -19.99 22.96
N ASP A 233 -2.41 -19.86 21.78
CA ASP A 233 -1.75 -20.19 20.50
C ASP A 233 -0.78 -19.10 20.07
N LEU A 234 -0.91 -17.86 20.61
CA LEU A 234 0.04 -16.77 20.34
C LEU A 234 1.47 -17.09 20.81
N PHE A 235 1.62 -18.00 21.76
CA PHE A 235 2.94 -18.40 22.29
C PHE A 235 3.50 -19.68 21.63
N LYS A 236 2.70 -20.41 20.88
CA LYS A 236 3.15 -21.62 20.17
C LYS A 236 4.08 -21.27 19.01
N HIS A 237 5.09 -22.08 18.80
CA HIS A 237 6.00 -21.97 17.66
C HIS A 237 5.73 -23.16 16.72
N ASP A 238 5.48 -22.86 15.45
CA ASP A 238 5.31 -23.87 14.41
C ASP A 238 6.39 -23.67 13.35
N LYS A 239 7.38 -24.61 13.37
CA LYS A 239 8.53 -24.54 12.47
C LYS A 239 8.13 -24.74 11.00
N ALA A 240 7.11 -25.55 10.73
CA ALA A 240 6.65 -25.79 9.36
C ALA A 240 6.07 -24.51 8.74
N ILE A 241 5.17 -23.84 9.45
CA ILE A 241 4.57 -22.57 8.99
C ILE A 241 5.65 -21.48 8.84
N PHE A 242 6.64 -21.43 9.74
CA PHE A 242 7.74 -20.49 9.62
C PHE A 242 8.57 -20.77 8.34
N THR A 243 8.87 -22.04 8.05
CA THR A 243 9.60 -22.41 6.84
C THR A 243 8.82 -22.06 5.58
N ASP A 244 7.50 -22.31 5.56
CA ASP A 244 6.63 -21.95 4.43
C ASP A 244 6.58 -20.43 4.24
N TYR A 245 6.50 -19.67 5.33
CA TYR A 245 6.54 -18.21 5.25
C TYR A 245 7.87 -17.71 4.70
N VAL A 246 8.99 -18.22 5.17
CA VAL A 246 10.32 -17.86 4.64
C VAL A 246 10.41 -18.17 3.15
N LYS A 247 9.85 -19.28 2.69
CA LYS A 247 9.91 -19.71 1.30
C LYS A 247 9.00 -18.87 0.37
N HIS A 248 7.81 -18.47 0.84
CA HIS A 248 6.78 -17.85 0.01
C HIS A 248 6.45 -16.41 0.39
N GLY A 249 6.55 -16.04 1.67
CA GLY A 249 6.25 -14.71 2.19
C GLY A 249 7.45 -13.76 2.14
N THR A 250 8.67 -14.24 2.47
CA THR A 250 9.87 -13.40 2.44
C THR A 250 10.17 -12.79 1.06
N PRO A 251 10.00 -13.50 -0.07
CA PRO A 251 10.14 -12.87 -1.38
C PRO A 251 9.19 -11.69 -1.60
N VAL A 252 7.98 -11.73 -1.02
CA VAL A 252 7.02 -10.62 -1.08
C VAL A 252 7.53 -9.41 -0.30
N LEU A 253 8.00 -9.63 0.94
CA LEU A 253 8.57 -8.58 1.77
C LEU A 253 9.77 -7.90 1.09
N ILE A 254 10.69 -8.69 0.54
CA ILE A 254 11.87 -8.18 -0.16
C ILE A 254 11.45 -7.40 -1.41
N SER A 255 10.50 -7.92 -2.20
CA SER A 255 9.99 -7.26 -3.40
C SER A 255 9.36 -5.91 -3.06
N ASP A 256 8.46 -5.86 -2.07
CA ASP A 256 7.78 -4.63 -1.67
C ASP A 256 8.79 -3.59 -1.13
N PHE A 257 9.82 -4.02 -0.37
CA PHE A 257 10.87 -3.14 0.15
C PHE A 257 11.76 -2.57 -0.97
N ILE A 258 12.25 -3.42 -1.88
CA ILE A 258 13.07 -2.99 -3.02
C ILE A 258 12.28 -2.07 -3.96
N LEU A 259 10.98 -2.35 -4.15
CA LEU A 259 10.09 -1.50 -4.94
C LEU A 259 10.03 -0.07 -4.36
N VAL A 260 9.85 0.06 -3.04
CA VAL A 260 9.77 1.38 -2.40
C VAL A 260 11.08 2.15 -2.50
N ILE A 261 12.23 1.49 -2.32
CA ILE A 261 13.53 2.14 -2.52
C ILE A 261 13.65 2.61 -3.98
N GLY A 262 13.26 1.78 -4.94
CA GLY A 262 13.28 2.14 -6.36
C GLY A 262 12.40 3.34 -6.69
N LEU A 263 11.18 3.40 -6.15
CA LEU A 263 10.29 4.55 -6.32
C LEU A 263 10.89 5.85 -5.74
N ASN A 264 11.62 5.77 -4.63
CA ASN A 264 12.38 6.92 -4.11
C ASN A 264 13.50 7.34 -5.06
N MET A 265 14.20 6.40 -5.72
CA MET A 265 15.21 6.73 -6.73
C MET A 265 14.62 7.46 -7.94
N LEU A 266 13.39 7.11 -8.37
CA LEU A 266 12.69 7.87 -9.41
C LEU A 266 12.48 9.33 -8.98
N SER A 267 12.09 9.56 -7.72
CA SER A 267 11.94 10.90 -7.15
C SER A 267 13.26 11.68 -7.11
N VAL A 268 14.37 11.01 -6.82
CA VAL A 268 15.72 11.61 -6.85
C VAL A 268 16.09 12.05 -8.27
N ILE A 269 15.81 11.22 -9.29
CA ILE A 269 16.07 11.57 -10.69
C ILE A 269 15.24 12.80 -11.09
N MET A 270 13.95 12.82 -10.77
CA MET A 270 13.08 13.97 -11.01
C MET A 270 13.56 15.22 -10.28
N GLY A 271 14.07 15.08 -9.03
CA GLY A 271 14.66 16.19 -8.26
C GLY A 271 15.90 16.79 -8.95
N ARG A 272 16.73 16.00 -9.63
CA ARG A 272 17.88 16.47 -10.41
C ARG A 272 17.49 17.22 -11.68
N MET A 273 16.27 17.02 -12.18
CA MET A 273 15.74 17.77 -13.31
C MET A 273 15.20 19.16 -12.94
N GLY A 274 15.09 19.45 -11.63
CA GLY A 274 14.67 20.74 -11.11
C GLY A 274 13.37 20.71 -10.33
N SER A 275 13.13 21.80 -9.58
CA SER A 275 11.96 21.95 -8.71
C SER A 275 10.63 21.93 -9.47
N GLU A 276 10.62 22.43 -10.72
CA GLU A 276 9.45 22.44 -11.60
C GLU A 276 8.96 21.01 -11.93
N MET A 277 9.91 20.09 -12.18
CA MET A 277 9.60 18.66 -12.43
C MET A 277 9.00 18.00 -11.18
N VAL A 278 9.54 18.28 -9.99
CA VAL A 278 9.06 17.75 -8.73
C VAL A 278 7.65 18.27 -8.42
N ALA A 279 7.43 19.58 -8.59
CA ALA A 279 6.13 20.21 -8.39
C ALA A 279 5.07 19.63 -9.35
N ALA A 280 5.40 19.52 -10.63
CA ALA A 280 4.53 18.94 -11.65
C ALA A 280 4.19 17.46 -11.35
N ASN A 281 5.18 16.66 -10.90
CA ASN A 281 4.95 15.29 -10.51
C ASN A 281 4.08 15.17 -9.26
N SER A 282 4.18 16.10 -8.31
CA SER A 282 3.31 16.13 -7.13
C SER A 282 1.84 16.32 -7.54
N ILE A 283 1.56 17.26 -8.44
CA ILE A 283 0.21 17.50 -8.98
C ILE A 283 -0.31 16.25 -9.72
N ASN A 284 0.53 15.64 -10.58
CA ASN A 284 0.21 14.41 -11.31
C ASN A 284 -0.12 13.25 -10.36
N THR A 285 0.67 13.08 -9.28
CA THR A 285 0.50 12.00 -8.29
C THR A 285 -0.84 12.11 -7.56
N VAL A 286 -1.24 13.32 -7.16
CA VAL A 286 -2.54 13.56 -6.51
C VAL A 286 -3.67 13.13 -7.42
N LEU A 287 -3.69 13.57 -8.68
CA LEU A 287 -4.73 13.17 -9.64
C LEU A 287 -4.73 11.65 -9.87
N GLN A 288 -3.55 11.06 -10.04
CA GLN A 288 -3.41 9.62 -10.23
C GLN A 288 -3.97 8.84 -9.04
N GLN A 289 -3.69 9.23 -7.80
CA GLN A 289 -4.20 8.55 -6.60
C GLN A 289 -5.73 8.53 -6.57
N PHE A 290 -6.38 9.65 -6.85
CA PHE A 290 -7.84 9.72 -6.92
C PHE A 290 -8.41 8.83 -8.02
N CYS A 291 -7.83 8.85 -9.21
CA CYS A 291 -8.34 8.07 -10.36
C CYS A 291 -8.08 6.57 -10.21
N THR A 292 -7.08 6.15 -9.43
CA THR A 292 -6.66 4.74 -9.31
C THR A 292 -7.09 4.06 -8.01
N VAL A 293 -7.76 4.77 -7.11
CA VAL A 293 -8.15 4.21 -5.79
C VAL A 293 -8.98 2.94 -5.90
N PHE A 294 -9.89 2.87 -6.88
CA PHE A 294 -10.71 1.68 -7.15
C PHE A 294 -9.88 0.47 -7.58
N LEU A 295 -8.80 0.72 -8.30
CA LEU A 295 -7.88 -0.32 -8.74
C LEU A 295 -7.27 -1.08 -7.57
N MET A 296 -6.90 -0.37 -6.50
CA MET A 296 -6.36 -1.00 -5.27
C MET A 296 -7.38 -1.92 -4.61
N GLY A 297 -8.66 -1.55 -4.62
CA GLY A 297 -9.75 -2.39 -4.13
C GLY A 297 -9.87 -3.70 -4.92
N VAL A 298 -9.88 -3.60 -6.25
CA VAL A 298 -10.01 -4.76 -7.15
C VAL A 298 -8.75 -5.65 -7.09
N ALA A 299 -7.55 -5.07 -7.04
CA ALA A 299 -6.30 -5.82 -6.90
C ALA A 299 -6.28 -6.65 -5.59
N ASN A 300 -6.70 -6.06 -4.47
CA ASN A 300 -6.80 -6.80 -3.21
C ASN A 300 -7.91 -7.87 -3.25
N ALA A 301 -9.07 -7.57 -3.84
CA ALA A 301 -10.16 -8.52 -3.98
C ALA A 301 -9.73 -9.74 -4.83
N SER A 302 -8.96 -9.50 -5.91
CA SER A 302 -8.42 -10.58 -6.73
C SER A 302 -7.50 -11.49 -5.93
N GLY A 303 -6.64 -10.92 -5.07
CA GLY A 303 -5.77 -11.70 -4.19
C GLY A 303 -6.55 -12.62 -3.24
N VAL A 304 -7.62 -12.11 -2.64
CA VAL A 304 -8.47 -12.90 -1.74
C VAL A 304 -9.18 -14.02 -2.48
N ILE A 305 -9.83 -13.71 -3.61
CA ILE A 305 -10.62 -14.69 -4.38
C ILE A 305 -9.71 -15.77 -4.95
N ILE A 306 -8.61 -15.37 -5.59
CA ILE A 306 -7.65 -16.33 -6.19
C ILE A 306 -7.00 -17.20 -5.12
N GLY A 307 -6.52 -16.62 -4.02
CA GLY A 307 -5.89 -17.37 -2.94
C GLY A 307 -6.82 -18.43 -2.37
N ASN A 308 -8.09 -18.08 -2.14
CA ASN A 308 -9.11 -19.02 -1.64
C ASN A 308 -9.40 -20.11 -2.67
N THR A 309 -9.51 -19.77 -3.95
CA THR A 309 -9.80 -20.74 -5.02
C THR A 309 -8.63 -21.72 -5.24
N VAL A 310 -7.39 -21.23 -5.21
CA VAL A 310 -6.19 -22.07 -5.27
C VAL A 310 -6.08 -23.00 -4.06
N GLY A 311 -6.36 -22.47 -2.86
CA GLY A 311 -6.39 -23.25 -1.63
C GLY A 311 -7.44 -24.38 -1.65
N ALA A 312 -8.60 -24.12 -2.26
CA ALA A 312 -9.65 -25.13 -2.49
C ALA A 312 -9.28 -26.16 -3.59
N LYS A 313 -8.11 -26.02 -4.23
CA LYS A 313 -7.64 -26.87 -5.35
C LYS A 313 -8.48 -26.75 -6.63
N GLU A 314 -9.27 -25.69 -6.77
CA GLU A 314 -10.06 -25.37 -7.97
C GLU A 314 -9.20 -24.61 -9.00
N TYR A 315 -8.17 -25.26 -9.55
CA TYR A 315 -7.13 -24.58 -10.36
C TYR A 315 -7.67 -24.01 -11.67
N ASP A 316 -8.54 -24.75 -12.37
CA ASP A 316 -9.16 -24.26 -13.62
C ASP A 316 -10.00 -23.00 -13.37
N LYS A 317 -10.77 -23.01 -12.28
CA LYS A 317 -11.56 -21.86 -11.86
C LYS A 317 -10.68 -20.67 -11.44
N ALA A 318 -9.54 -20.92 -10.78
CA ALA A 318 -8.56 -19.90 -10.45
C ALA A 318 -7.96 -19.26 -11.70
N GLN A 319 -7.64 -20.07 -12.72
CA GLN A 319 -7.14 -19.61 -14.01
C GLN A 319 -8.18 -18.73 -14.73
N ASP A 320 -9.42 -19.16 -14.75
CA ASP A 320 -10.51 -18.41 -15.35
C ASP A 320 -10.80 -17.09 -14.62
N TYR A 321 -10.78 -17.08 -13.29
CA TYR A 321 -10.89 -15.86 -12.50
C TYR A 321 -9.71 -14.93 -12.76
N GLY A 322 -8.48 -15.48 -12.91
CA GLY A 322 -7.30 -14.71 -13.29
C GLY A 322 -7.49 -13.94 -14.61
N LYS A 323 -8.02 -14.62 -15.64
CA LYS A 323 -8.36 -13.97 -16.93
C LYS A 323 -9.43 -12.89 -16.79
N THR A 324 -10.44 -13.14 -15.95
CA THR A 324 -11.50 -12.15 -15.68
C THR A 324 -10.92 -10.91 -14.98
N PHE A 325 -10.05 -11.09 -13.97
CA PHE A 325 -9.39 -9.98 -13.29
C PHE A 325 -8.44 -9.21 -14.22
N LEU A 326 -7.77 -9.88 -15.15
CA LEU A 326 -6.98 -9.22 -16.18
C LEU A 326 -7.86 -8.30 -17.04
N ALA A 327 -8.99 -8.80 -17.54
CA ALA A 327 -9.91 -8.02 -18.35
C ALA A 327 -10.49 -6.83 -17.57
N LEU A 328 -10.89 -7.05 -16.32
CA LEU A 328 -11.35 -5.96 -15.43
C LEU A 328 -10.26 -4.93 -15.17
N ALA A 329 -9.00 -5.35 -15.00
CA ALA A 329 -7.88 -4.43 -14.80
C ALA A 329 -7.64 -3.54 -16.03
N VAL A 330 -7.76 -4.11 -17.24
CA VAL A 330 -7.69 -3.31 -18.48
C VAL A 330 -8.82 -2.29 -18.54
N LEU A 331 -10.07 -2.71 -18.28
CA LEU A 331 -11.23 -1.80 -18.30
C LEU A 331 -11.10 -0.67 -17.27
N ILE A 332 -10.73 -1.00 -16.03
CA ILE A 332 -10.53 0.01 -14.96
C ILE A 332 -9.35 0.91 -15.30
N GLY A 333 -8.28 0.35 -15.86
CA GLY A 333 -7.12 1.11 -16.33
C GLY A 333 -7.48 2.11 -17.44
N CYS A 334 -8.25 1.68 -18.44
CA CYS A 334 -8.75 2.55 -19.51
C CYS A 334 -9.67 3.65 -18.95
N PHE A 335 -10.57 3.30 -18.04
CA PHE A 335 -11.44 4.29 -17.37
C PHE A 335 -10.62 5.29 -16.56
N SER A 336 -9.65 4.84 -15.77
CA SER A 336 -8.75 5.71 -15.00
C SER A 336 -7.92 6.61 -15.91
N GLY A 337 -7.41 6.08 -17.03
CA GLY A 337 -6.66 6.86 -18.01
C GLY A 337 -7.52 7.96 -18.65
N LEU A 338 -8.76 7.63 -19.01
CA LEU A 338 -9.72 8.58 -19.54
C LEU A 338 -10.07 9.66 -18.52
N LEU A 339 -10.26 9.30 -17.24
CA LEU A 339 -10.48 10.25 -16.15
C LEU A 339 -9.30 11.21 -15.97
N ILE A 340 -8.07 10.69 -15.93
CA ILE A 340 -6.86 11.52 -15.81
C ILE A 340 -6.78 12.48 -16.99
N PHE A 341 -6.98 11.99 -18.20
CA PHE A 341 -6.93 12.82 -19.41
C PHE A 341 -8.01 13.92 -19.41
N SER A 342 -9.22 13.61 -18.96
CA SER A 342 -10.35 14.55 -18.91
C SER A 342 -10.20 15.59 -17.81
N LEU A 343 -9.69 15.18 -16.64
CA LEU A 343 -9.61 16.04 -15.45
C LEU A 343 -8.30 16.85 -15.35
N LYS A 344 -7.30 16.59 -16.21
CA LYS A 344 -5.99 17.25 -16.14
C LYS A 344 -6.07 18.78 -16.15
N ASN A 345 -6.93 19.36 -17.01
CA ASN A 345 -7.08 20.81 -17.12
C ASN A 345 -7.67 21.43 -15.82
N VAL A 346 -8.68 20.75 -15.27
CA VAL A 346 -9.33 21.18 -14.01
C VAL A 346 -8.31 21.08 -12.87
N MET A 347 -7.59 19.96 -12.79
CA MET A 347 -6.62 19.74 -11.72
C MET A 347 -5.47 20.75 -11.75
N ILE A 348 -4.88 21.01 -12.92
CA ILE A 348 -3.80 21.99 -13.05
C ILE A 348 -4.30 23.40 -12.74
N GLY A 349 -5.57 23.71 -13.06
CA GLY A 349 -6.19 24.99 -12.76
C GLY A 349 -6.33 25.33 -11.26
N PHE A 350 -6.36 24.32 -10.39
CA PHE A 350 -6.39 24.52 -8.93
C PHE A 350 -5.05 24.98 -8.35
N TYR A 351 -3.94 24.84 -9.10
CA TYR A 351 -2.62 25.20 -8.60
C TYR A 351 -2.13 26.49 -9.26
N ASP A 352 -1.73 27.45 -8.40
CA ASP A 352 -1.07 28.69 -8.85
C ASP A 352 0.44 28.45 -8.94
N VAL A 353 0.87 27.89 -10.08
CA VAL A 353 2.27 27.57 -10.37
C VAL A 353 2.71 28.20 -11.68
N ALA A 354 4.03 28.34 -11.88
CA ALA A 354 4.63 28.93 -13.08
C ALA A 354 4.17 28.19 -14.36
N GLY A 355 4.09 28.90 -15.47
CA GLY A 355 3.67 28.36 -16.76
C GLY A 355 4.44 27.10 -17.18
N ARG A 356 5.77 27.11 -16.99
CA ARG A 356 6.63 25.95 -17.29
C ARG A 356 6.28 24.72 -16.44
N THR A 357 5.96 24.91 -15.15
CA THR A 357 5.48 23.81 -14.28
C THR A 357 4.16 23.25 -14.78
N LYS A 358 3.23 24.12 -15.26
CA LYS A 358 1.96 23.68 -15.88
C LYS A 358 2.20 22.84 -17.13
N ASP A 359 3.11 23.28 -18.01
CA ASP A 359 3.45 22.57 -19.23
C ASP A 359 4.05 21.18 -18.93
N ILE A 360 4.94 21.10 -17.94
CA ILE A 360 5.48 19.82 -17.47
C ILE A 360 4.36 18.94 -16.92
N ALA A 361 3.47 19.48 -16.08
CA ALA A 361 2.35 18.74 -15.51
C ALA A 361 1.42 18.17 -16.60
N TYR A 362 1.14 18.94 -17.66
CA TYR A 362 0.40 18.44 -18.83
C TYR A 362 1.10 17.27 -19.51
N GLN A 363 2.40 17.35 -19.73
CA GLN A 363 3.19 16.25 -20.31
C GLN A 363 3.14 15.00 -19.44
N LEU A 364 3.34 15.15 -18.11
CA LEU A 364 3.28 14.04 -17.17
C LEU A 364 1.89 13.39 -17.14
N MET A 365 0.81 14.17 -17.06
CA MET A 365 -0.56 13.66 -17.02
C MET A 365 -0.97 12.97 -18.33
N ASN A 366 -0.53 13.48 -19.48
CA ASN A 366 -0.73 12.80 -20.76
C ASN A 366 -0.03 11.43 -20.78
N THR A 367 1.20 11.36 -20.30
CA THR A 367 1.94 10.10 -20.19
C THR A 367 1.30 9.16 -19.17
N THR A 368 0.88 9.68 -18.02
CA THR A 368 0.21 8.90 -16.96
C THR A 368 -1.11 8.31 -17.46
N SER A 369 -1.89 9.05 -18.26
CA SER A 369 -3.18 8.57 -18.77
C SER A 369 -3.04 7.31 -19.65
N ILE A 370 -1.90 7.12 -20.28
CA ILE A 370 -1.58 5.93 -21.07
C ILE A 370 -1.00 4.83 -20.17
N ILE A 371 -0.01 5.18 -19.36
CA ILE A 371 0.72 4.21 -18.52
C ILE A 371 -0.20 3.59 -17.46
N VAL A 372 -1.21 4.31 -16.98
CA VAL A 372 -2.12 3.82 -15.93
C VAL A 372 -2.85 2.53 -16.33
N VAL A 373 -3.06 2.29 -17.61
CA VAL A 373 -3.65 1.03 -18.11
C VAL A 373 -2.72 -0.14 -17.79
N PHE A 374 -1.44 0.01 -18.05
CA PHE A 374 -0.43 -1.00 -17.75
C PHE A 374 -0.19 -1.13 -16.24
N SER A 375 -0.18 -0.01 -15.52
CA SER A 375 -0.14 0.03 -14.05
C SER A 375 -1.30 -0.74 -13.43
N ALA A 376 -2.50 -0.62 -13.99
CA ALA A 376 -3.69 -1.33 -13.54
C ALA A 376 -3.54 -2.84 -13.70
N VAL A 377 -3.11 -3.27 -14.88
CA VAL A 377 -2.83 -4.68 -15.16
C VAL A 377 -1.70 -5.19 -14.26
N GLY A 378 -0.58 -4.47 -14.24
CA GLY A 378 0.57 -4.80 -13.41
C GLY A 378 0.20 -4.96 -11.93
N SER A 379 -0.48 -3.98 -11.34
CA SER A 379 -0.88 -4.01 -9.93
C SER A 379 -1.85 -5.14 -9.61
N THR A 380 -2.85 -5.37 -10.46
CA THR A 380 -3.83 -6.45 -10.26
C THR A 380 -3.16 -7.83 -10.34
N LEU A 381 -2.24 -8.03 -11.29
CA LEU A 381 -1.54 -9.30 -11.43
C LEU A 381 -0.47 -9.49 -10.34
N THR A 382 0.34 -8.47 -10.03
CA THR A 382 1.45 -8.62 -9.08
C THR A 382 1.01 -8.60 -7.63
N LYS A 383 0.07 -7.73 -7.25
CA LYS A 383 -0.41 -7.62 -5.86
C LYS A 383 -1.58 -8.54 -5.56
N GLY A 384 -2.31 -8.97 -6.59
CA GLY A 384 -3.48 -9.83 -6.48
C GLY A 384 -3.24 -11.24 -7.01
N VAL A 385 -3.48 -11.45 -8.30
CA VAL A 385 -3.64 -12.77 -8.92
C VAL A 385 -2.40 -13.67 -8.76
N LEU A 386 -1.25 -13.28 -9.30
CA LEU A 386 -0.04 -14.10 -9.29
C LEU A 386 0.55 -14.26 -7.88
N ARG A 387 0.45 -13.20 -7.04
CA ARG A 387 0.90 -13.26 -5.64
C ARG A 387 0.10 -14.28 -4.85
N ALA A 388 -1.22 -14.23 -4.93
CA ALA A 388 -2.10 -15.14 -4.23
C ALA A 388 -2.04 -16.58 -4.80
N GLY A 389 -1.71 -16.71 -6.08
CA GLY A 389 -1.40 -17.99 -6.73
C GLY A 389 -0.07 -18.61 -6.29
N GLY A 390 0.73 -17.94 -5.45
CA GLY A 390 1.97 -18.48 -4.88
C GLY A 390 3.23 -18.26 -5.73
N ASP A 391 3.16 -17.53 -6.86
CA ASP A 391 4.33 -17.30 -7.74
C ASP A 391 5.20 -16.10 -7.30
N THR A 392 5.43 -15.99 -6.01
CA THR A 392 6.08 -14.84 -5.35
C THR A 392 7.53 -14.61 -5.80
N LYS A 393 8.28 -15.69 -6.07
CA LYS A 393 9.66 -15.58 -6.57
C LYS A 393 9.75 -14.99 -7.97
N PHE A 394 8.77 -15.29 -8.83
CA PHE A 394 8.68 -14.69 -10.16
C PHE A 394 8.42 -13.17 -10.05
N LEU A 395 7.50 -12.79 -9.17
CA LEU A 395 7.16 -11.38 -8.94
C LEU A 395 8.35 -10.58 -8.40
N MET A 396 9.06 -11.11 -7.41
CA MET A 396 10.27 -10.47 -6.88
C MET A 396 11.30 -10.22 -7.99
N LYS A 397 11.52 -11.20 -8.88
CA LYS A 397 12.42 -11.02 -10.03
C LYS A 397 11.93 -9.95 -10.98
N ALA A 398 10.62 -9.90 -11.27
CA ALA A 398 10.03 -8.91 -12.16
C ALA A 398 10.20 -7.48 -11.60
N ASP A 399 9.93 -7.29 -10.32
CA ASP A 399 10.04 -5.98 -9.66
C ASP A 399 11.48 -5.48 -9.63
N VAL A 400 12.44 -6.37 -9.31
CA VAL A 400 13.87 -6.01 -9.27
C VAL A 400 14.41 -5.71 -10.67
N LEU A 401 14.19 -6.60 -11.64
CA LEU A 401 14.79 -6.48 -12.97
C LEU A 401 14.28 -5.22 -13.69
N PHE A 402 12.97 -5.03 -13.76
CA PHE A 402 12.42 -3.96 -14.60
C PHE A 402 12.57 -2.58 -13.99
N LEU A 403 12.43 -2.44 -12.68
CA LEU A 403 12.62 -1.15 -12.02
C LEU A 403 14.10 -0.75 -11.96
N TRP A 404 14.97 -1.65 -11.47
CA TRP A 404 16.36 -1.30 -11.18
C TRP A 404 17.30 -1.36 -12.38
N LEU A 405 17.11 -2.34 -13.27
CA LEU A 405 18.00 -2.50 -14.43
C LEU A 405 17.48 -1.80 -15.68
N LEU A 406 16.21 -1.37 -15.69
CA LEU A 406 15.65 -0.74 -16.88
C LEU A 406 15.12 0.67 -16.59
N ALA A 407 14.09 0.85 -15.74
CA ALA A 407 13.43 2.14 -15.58
C ALA A 407 14.34 3.20 -14.95
N ILE A 408 15.07 2.88 -13.88
CA ILE A 408 15.99 3.80 -13.21
C ILE A 408 17.13 4.22 -14.14
N PRO A 409 17.90 3.31 -14.80
CA PRO A 409 18.96 3.71 -15.72
C PRO A 409 18.45 4.50 -16.93
N LEU A 410 17.35 4.04 -17.57
CA LEU A 410 16.78 4.76 -18.71
C LEU A 410 16.28 6.15 -18.33
N GLY A 411 15.58 6.27 -17.17
CA GLY A 411 15.11 7.55 -16.68
C GLY A 411 16.26 8.50 -16.34
N PHE A 412 17.34 8.00 -15.74
CA PHE A 412 18.55 8.78 -15.46
C PHE A 412 19.21 9.28 -16.75
N ILE A 413 19.42 8.39 -17.72
CA ILE A 413 20.01 8.75 -19.02
C ILE A 413 19.12 9.77 -19.74
N ALA A 414 17.81 9.52 -19.83
CA ALA A 414 16.88 10.40 -20.52
C ALA A 414 16.77 11.79 -19.85
N GLY A 415 16.69 11.82 -18.50
CA GLY A 415 16.42 13.05 -17.76
C GLY A 415 17.66 13.86 -17.41
N VAL A 416 18.77 13.20 -17.01
CA VAL A 416 19.95 13.88 -16.46
C VAL A 416 21.06 14.00 -17.51
N VAL A 417 21.23 12.99 -18.37
CA VAL A 417 22.31 13.00 -19.39
C VAL A 417 21.86 13.67 -20.67
N LEU A 418 20.69 13.26 -21.20
CA LEU A 418 20.18 13.72 -22.50
C LEU A 418 19.25 14.95 -22.40
N ASN A 419 18.77 15.30 -21.21
CA ASN A 419 17.85 16.42 -20.97
C ASN A 419 16.62 16.39 -21.89
N LEU A 420 16.01 15.22 -22.09
CA LEU A 420 14.84 15.04 -22.93
C LEU A 420 13.59 15.72 -22.33
N PRO A 421 12.53 15.95 -23.12
CA PRO A 421 11.26 16.48 -22.63
C PRO A 421 10.69 15.67 -21.46
N ALA A 422 10.07 16.35 -20.50
CA ALA A 422 9.60 15.76 -19.24
C ALA A 422 8.67 14.55 -19.42
N GLY A 423 7.79 14.58 -20.42
CA GLY A 423 6.91 13.45 -20.74
C GLY A 423 7.65 12.20 -21.20
N ILE A 424 8.73 12.35 -21.99
CA ILE A 424 9.57 11.22 -22.45
C ILE A 424 10.35 10.65 -21.26
N VAL A 425 10.94 11.51 -20.43
CA VAL A 425 11.66 11.08 -19.22
C VAL A 425 10.73 10.33 -18.30
N PHE A 426 9.52 10.85 -18.07
CA PHE A 426 8.53 10.19 -17.23
C PHE A 426 8.08 8.84 -17.78
N PHE A 427 7.94 8.72 -19.11
CA PHE A 427 7.69 7.43 -19.76
C PHE A 427 8.84 6.45 -19.50
N CYS A 428 10.10 6.87 -19.66
CA CYS A 428 11.27 6.04 -19.35
C CYS A 428 11.31 5.61 -17.88
N LEU A 429 10.98 6.51 -16.94
CA LEU A 429 10.90 6.22 -15.50
C LEU A 429 9.77 5.23 -15.13
N LYS A 430 8.79 5.05 -16.00
CA LYS A 430 7.61 4.19 -15.81
C LYS A 430 7.53 3.01 -16.78
N ILE A 431 8.57 2.78 -17.57
CA ILE A 431 8.61 1.71 -18.58
C ILE A 431 8.54 0.31 -17.95
N ASP A 432 9.01 0.19 -16.70
CA ASP A 432 8.90 -1.04 -15.91
C ASP A 432 7.44 -1.49 -15.75
N GLU A 433 6.50 -0.57 -15.58
CA GLU A 433 5.08 -0.89 -15.44
C GLU A 433 4.51 -1.50 -16.72
N VAL A 434 4.95 -1.00 -17.89
CA VAL A 434 4.54 -1.53 -19.19
C VAL A 434 5.06 -2.94 -19.41
N ILE A 435 6.37 -3.14 -19.22
CA ILE A 435 7.00 -4.44 -19.46
C ILE A 435 6.53 -5.46 -18.43
N LYS A 436 6.41 -5.05 -17.18
CA LYS A 436 5.89 -5.89 -16.09
C LYS A 436 4.46 -6.35 -16.37
N ALA A 437 3.57 -5.46 -16.83
CA ALA A 437 2.21 -5.82 -17.20
C ALA A 437 2.18 -6.88 -18.30
N LEU A 438 2.96 -6.69 -19.37
CA LEU A 438 3.06 -7.64 -20.46
C LEU A 438 3.62 -8.99 -20.03
N TRP A 439 4.69 -8.98 -19.22
CA TRP A 439 5.33 -10.21 -18.75
C TRP A 439 4.45 -11.00 -17.77
N CYS A 440 3.79 -10.29 -16.84
CA CYS A 440 2.82 -10.91 -15.93
C CYS A 440 1.59 -11.44 -16.67
N THR A 441 1.11 -10.74 -17.70
CA THR A 441 0.02 -11.23 -18.57
C THR A 441 0.42 -12.52 -19.29
N LYS A 442 1.61 -12.56 -19.88
CA LYS A 442 2.14 -13.79 -20.50
C LYS A 442 2.24 -14.92 -19.46
N ARG A 443 2.70 -14.62 -18.23
CA ARG A 443 2.81 -15.61 -17.16
C ARG A 443 1.45 -16.18 -16.77
N LEU A 444 0.43 -15.34 -16.67
CA LEU A 444 -0.95 -15.74 -16.40
C LEU A 444 -1.50 -16.68 -17.48
N LEU A 445 -1.26 -16.35 -18.77
CA LEU A 445 -1.82 -17.10 -19.89
C LEU A 445 -1.17 -18.48 -20.11
N VAL A 446 0.04 -18.70 -19.60
CA VAL A 446 0.80 -19.97 -19.75
C VAL A 446 0.51 -20.98 -18.65
N ASP A 447 -0.45 -20.74 -17.74
CA ASP A 447 -0.92 -21.62 -16.65
C ASP A 447 0.17 -22.13 -15.65
N LYS A 448 1.36 -21.49 -15.62
CA LYS A 448 2.50 -21.91 -14.77
C LYS A 448 2.63 -21.09 -13.48
N TRP A 449 1.63 -20.28 -13.14
CA TRP A 449 1.66 -19.39 -12.00
C TRP A 449 0.97 -19.93 -10.75
N ILE A 450 0.08 -20.92 -10.91
CA ILE A 450 -0.65 -21.52 -9.80
C ILE A 450 0.28 -22.48 -9.05
N LYS A 451 0.56 -22.14 -7.80
CA LYS A 451 1.39 -22.93 -6.88
C LYS A 451 0.65 -23.07 -5.56
N ASN A 452 0.25 -24.28 -5.25
CA ASN A 452 -0.33 -24.55 -3.93
C ASN A 452 0.80 -24.57 -2.89
N VAL A 453 0.80 -23.56 -2.00
CA VAL A 453 1.82 -23.41 -0.93
C VAL A 453 1.43 -24.14 0.36
N THR A 454 0.29 -24.83 0.38
CA THR A 454 -0.26 -25.54 1.53
C THR A 454 -0.12 -27.07 1.42
N LEU A 455 0.71 -27.55 0.50
CA LEU A 455 0.95 -28.98 0.25
C LEU A 455 2.11 -29.57 1.05
N ALA A 456 2.83 -28.75 1.82
CA ALA A 456 3.94 -29.18 2.66
C ALA A 456 3.46 -29.68 4.02
#